data_b08144937d1e68a1cdbe2679022b3f7e
#
_entry.id   b08144937d1e68a1cdbe2679022b3f7e
#
_cell.length_a   1.000
_cell.length_b   1.000
_cell.length_c   1.000
_cell.angle_alpha   90.00
_cell.angle_beta   90.00
_cell.angle_gamma   90.00
#
_symmetry.space_group_name_H-M   'P 1'
#
loop_
_entity.id
_entity.type
_entity.pdbx_description
1 polymer ?
#
loop_
_entity_poly.entity_id
_entity_poly.type
_entity_poly.pdbx_seq_one_letter_code
_entity_poly.pdbx_strand_id
1 'polypeptide(L)'
;MLAEIRDAEDRDHALTAVDAFSREFSAKWPKAVAKIVDDVEPLLAFYDFPAEHWIHLKTTNPIESTFATVRLRTRVTKGPGSRAAGLAMAFKLIEAAQDRWRAVNGPHLVALVRAGARFEKGVIIEREHRDQEDAA
;
A
#
# COMPACT_ATOMS: atom_id res chain seq x y z
N MET A 1 4.82 -10.10 -17.14
CA MET A 1 5.72 -8.93 -16.94
C MET A 1 5.23 -7.93 -15.90
N LEU A 2 4.06 -7.23 -16.01
CA LEU A 2 3.61 -6.33 -14.91
C LEU A 2 3.37 -7.07 -13.58
N ALA A 3 2.86 -8.31 -13.64
CA ALA A 3 2.71 -9.15 -12.46
C ALA A 3 4.05 -9.50 -11.81
N GLU A 4 5.10 -9.69 -12.60
CA GLU A 4 6.45 -9.98 -12.11
C GLU A 4 7.04 -8.80 -11.33
N ILE A 5 6.77 -7.55 -11.77
CA ILE A 5 7.16 -6.35 -11.03
C ILE A 5 6.44 -6.28 -9.68
N ARG A 6 5.11 -6.53 -9.69
CA ARG A 6 4.28 -6.45 -8.47
C ARG A 6 4.57 -7.58 -7.47
N ASP A 7 4.84 -8.77 -7.99
CA ASP A 7 4.94 -9.99 -7.19
C ASP A 7 6.39 -10.44 -7.00
N ALA A 8 7.35 -9.57 -7.31
CA ALA A 8 8.77 -9.81 -7.09
C ALA A 8 9.05 -10.11 -5.60
N GLU A 9 10.07 -10.90 -5.37
CA GLU A 9 10.48 -11.35 -4.04
C GLU A 9 10.99 -10.19 -3.17
N ASP A 10 11.71 -9.26 -3.79
CA ASP A 10 12.22 -8.05 -3.15
C ASP A 10 12.30 -6.88 -4.14
N ARG A 11 12.74 -5.70 -3.65
CA ARG A 11 12.87 -4.49 -4.45
C ARG A 11 13.87 -4.64 -5.61
N ASP A 12 14.98 -5.33 -5.41
CA ASP A 12 16.04 -5.50 -6.41
C ASP A 12 15.52 -6.35 -7.60
N HIS A 13 14.79 -7.41 -7.30
CA HIS A 13 14.10 -8.23 -8.31
C HIS A 13 13.01 -7.45 -9.03
N ALA A 14 12.25 -6.62 -8.31
CA ALA A 14 11.25 -5.75 -8.92
C ALA A 14 11.88 -4.74 -9.90
N LEU A 15 12.98 -4.10 -9.53
CA LEU A 15 13.72 -3.18 -10.40
C LEU A 15 14.26 -3.90 -11.64
N THR A 16 14.79 -5.11 -11.49
CA THR A 16 15.24 -5.93 -12.61
C THR A 16 14.09 -6.25 -13.56
N ALA A 17 12.90 -6.55 -13.02
CA ALA A 17 11.69 -6.77 -13.83
C ALA A 17 11.22 -5.50 -14.56
N VAL A 18 11.35 -4.31 -13.94
CA VAL A 18 11.07 -3.01 -14.58
C VAL A 18 12.01 -2.76 -15.76
N ASP A 19 13.32 -3.05 -15.58
CA ASP A 19 14.30 -2.92 -16.67
C ASP A 19 13.99 -3.88 -17.84
N ALA A 20 13.65 -5.12 -17.54
CA ALA A 20 13.26 -6.10 -18.55
C ALA A 20 12.00 -5.65 -19.31
N PHE A 21 10.98 -5.17 -18.57
CA PHE A 21 9.77 -4.60 -19.14
C PHE A 21 10.06 -3.41 -20.05
N SER A 22 10.93 -2.50 -19.60
CA SER A 22 11.33 -1.34 -20.38
C SER A 22 12.01 -1.73 -21.71
N ARG A 23 12.96 -2.67 -21.68
CA ARG A 23 13.67 -3.16 -22.89
C ARG A 23 12.71 -3.79 -23.89
N GLU A 24 11.74 -4.57 -23.41
CA GLU A 24 10.83 -5.31 -24.29
C GLU A 24 9.76 -4.42 -24.92
N PHE A 25 9.21 -3.44 -24.16
CA PHE A 25 8.02 -2.71 -24.59
C PHE A 25 8.25 -1.27 -25.02
N SER A 26 9.43 -0.68 -24.78
CA SER A 26 9.69 0.73 -25.11
C SER A 26 9.55 1.06 -26.60
N ALA A 27 9.91 0.14 -27.48
CA ALA A 27 9.76 0.35 -28.93
C ALA A 27 8.29 0.43 -29.37
N LYS A 28 7.41 -0.37 -28.76
CA LYS A 28 6.01 -0.48 -29.14
C LYS A 28 5.08 0.42 -28.33
N TRP A 29 5.38 0.58 -27.02
CA TRP A 29 4.52 1.27 -26.06
C TRP A 29 5.29 2.28 -25.18
N PRO A 30 6.01 3.27 -25.79
CA PRO A 30 6.91 4.15 -25.04
C PRO A 30 6.22 4.94 -23.92
N LYS A 31 4.98 5.40 -24.16
CA LYS A 31 4.21 6.15 -23.16
C LYS A 31 3.80 5.30 -21.94
N ALA A 32 3.50 4.03 -22.16
CA ALA A 32 3.14 3.13 -21.06
C ALA A 32 4.37 2.75 -20.24
N VAL A 33 5.52 2.53 -20.91
CA VAL A 33 6.79 2.28 -20.24
C VAL A 33 7.22 3.49 -19.42
N ALA A 34 7.21 4.70 -20.00
CA ALA A 34 7.56 5.93 -19.31
C ALA A 34 6.73 6.09 -18.01
N LYS A 35 5.43 5.82 -18.05
CA LYS A 35 4.58 5.92 -16.87
C LYS A 35 4.99 4.97 -15.73
N ILE A 36 5.44 3.76 -16.04
CA ILE A 36 5.92 2.79 -15.04
C ILE A 36 7.30 3.20 -14.50
N VAL A 37 8.20 3.64 -15.40
CA VAL A 37 9.57 4.03 -15.02
C VAL A 37 9.56 5.32 -14.19
N ASP A 38 8.74 6.31 -14.58
CA ASP A 38 8.63 7.59 -13.86
C ASP A 38 8.04 7.42 -12.46
N ASP A 39 7.12 6.46 -12.28
CA ASP A 39 6.43 6.18 -11.03
C ASP A 39 7.04 4.98 -10.26
N VAL A 40 8.24 4.50 -10.61
CA VAL A 40 8.84 3.28 -10.02
C VAL A 40 9.04 3.39 -8.51
N GLU A 41 9.49 4.54 -8.01
CA GLU A 41 9.70 4.75 -6.58
C GLU A 41 8.40 4.66 -5.77
N PRO A 42 7.32 5.40 -6.11
CA PRO A 42 6.03 5.22 -5.45
C PRO A 42 5.45 3.80 -5.59
N LEU A 43 5.65 3.18 -6.75
CA LEU A 43 5.14 1.84 -7.04
C LEU A 43 5.77 0.77 -6.13
N LEU A 44 7.05 0.92 -5.82
CA LEU A 44 7.82 -0.02 -5.00
C LEU A 44 7.96 0.42 -3.53
N ALA A 45 7.34 1.52 -3.12
CA ALA A 45 7.43 2.04 -1.75
C ALA A 45 6.95 1.06 -0.66
N PHE A 46 6.13 0.07 -1.02
CA PHE A 46 5.67 -0.93 -0.06
C PHE A 46 6.80 -1.84 0.45
N TYR A 47 7.92 -1.95 -0.27
CA TYR A 47 9.11 -2.70 0.17
C TYR A 47 9.84 -2.05 1.36
N ASP A 48 9.56 -0.77 1.65
CA ASP A 48 10.11 -0.04 2.80
C ASP A 48 9.37 -0.38 4.12
N PHE A 49 8.45 -1.33 4.07
CA PHE A 49 7.64 -1.79 5.20
C PHE A 49 7.94 -3.25 5.54
N PRO A 50 7.47 -3.77 6.71
CA PRO A 50 7.62 -5.18 7.06
C PRO A 50 7.10 -6.11 5.96
N ALA A 51 7.80 -7.20 5.70
CA ALA A 51 7.42 -8.16 4.65
C ALA A 51 5.99 -8.71 4.83
N GLU A 52 5.56 -8.89 6.07
CA GLU A 52 4.21 -9.34 6.42
C GLU A 52 3.12 -8.37 5.96
N HIS A 53 3.46 -7.08 5.82
CA HIS A 53 2.53 -6.04 5.39
C HIS A 53 2.41 -5.92 3.86
N TRP A 54 3.37 -6.40 3.08
CA TRP A 54 3.42 -6.19 1.64
C TRP A 54 2.16 -6.65 0.91
N ILE A 55 1.59 -7.79 1.31
CA ILE A 55 0.34 -8.31 0.72
C ILE A 55 -0.85 -7.34 0.87
N HIS A 56 -0.83 -6.53 1.91
CA HIS A 56 -1.88 -5.55 2.18
C HIS A 56 -1.59 -4.21 1.51
N LEU A 57 -0.31 -3.82 1.40
CA LEU A 57 0.12 -2.52 0.90
C LEU A 57 0.11 -2.42 -0.63
N LYS A 58 0.33 -3.53 -1.33
CA LYS A 58 0.32 -3.57 -2.80
C LYS A 58 -1.07 -3.69 -3.44
N THR A 59 -2.14 -3.49 -2.66
CA THR A 59 -3.53 -3.56 -3.15
C THR A 59 -4.44 -2.58 -2.44
N THR A 60 -5.38 -1.99 -3.18
CA THR A 60 -6.44 -1.12 -2.66
C THR A 60 -7.76 -1.85 -2.40
N ASN A 61 -7.82 -3.16 -2.66
CA ASN A 61 -9.04 -3.98 -2.55
C ASN A 61 -9.80 -3.83 -1.23
N PRO A 62 -9.16 -3.79 -0.04
CA PRO A 62 -9.87 -3.61 1.22
C PRO A 62 -10.64 -2.28 1.29
N ILE A 63 -10.04 -1.20 0.79
CA ILE A 63 -10.65 0.13 0.73
C ILE A 63 -11.75 0.15 -0.32
N GLU A 64 -11.49 -0.40 -1.50
CA GLU A 64 -12.45 -0.46 -2.60
C GLU A 64 -13.71 -1.23 -2.22
N SER A 65 -13.59 -2.38 -1.55
CA SER A 65 -14.73 -3.18 -1.10
C SER A 65 -15.59 -2.44 -0.07
N THR A 66 -14.98 -1.70 0.84
CA THR A 66 -15.68 -0.88 1.83
C THR A 66 -16.45 0.25 1.13
N PHE A 67 -15.79 0.98 0.23
CA PHE A 67 -16.45 2.05 -0.53
C PHE A 67 -17.49 1.54 -1.52
N ALA A 68 -17.35 0.33 -2.08
CA ALA A 68 -18.37 -0.28 -2.92
C ALA A 68 -19.69 -0.49 -2.13
N THR A 69 -19.58 -0.92 -0.88
CA THR A 69 -20.76 -1.07 0.01
C THR A 69 -21.42 0.28 0.27
N VAL A 70 -20.66 1.31 0.61
CA VAL A 70 -21.19 2.68 0.81
C VAL A 70 -21.88 3.18 -0.45
N ARG A 71 -21.25 3.03 -1.62
CA ARG A 71 -21.78 3.44 -2.93
C ARG A 71 -23.09 2.70 -3.26
N LEU A 72 -23.13 1.39 -3.04
CA LEU A 72 -24.31 0.59 -3.28
C LEU A 72 -25.50 1.07 -2.42
N ARG A 73 -25.30 1.27 -1.13
CA ARG A 73 -26.34 1.73 -0.20
C ARG A 73 -26.83 3.12 -0.54
N THR A 74 -25.91 4.05 -0.85
CA THR A 74 -26.26 5.41 -1.29
C THR A 74 -27.11 5.40 -2.57
N ARG A 75 -26.78 4.51 -3.52
CA ARG A 75 -27.52 4.37 -4.78
C ARG A 75 -28.94 3.82 -4.54
N VAL A 76 -29.06 2.77 -3.72
CA VAL A 76 -30.35 2.14 -3.43
C VAL A 76 -31.32 3.09 -2.70
N THR A 77 -30.80 3.93 -1.80
CA THR A 77 -31.60 4.93 -1.07
C THR A 77 -31.86 6.20 -1.88
N LYS A 78 -31.43 6.26 -3.17
CA LYS A 78 -31.53 7.47 -4.03
C LYS A 78 -30.84 8.70 -3.44
N GLY A 79 -29.86 8.48 -2.59
CA GLY A 79 -29.08 9.52 -1.90
C GLY A 79 -29.63 9.83 -0.50
N PRO A 80 -28.77 10.40 0.35
CA PRO A 80 -29.07 10.65 1.77
C PRO A 80 -29.86 11.95 2.03
N GLY A 81 -30.28 12.67 1.00
CA GLY A 81 -31.06 13.91 1.12
C GLY A 81 -30.26 15.15 1.54
N SER A 82 -29.22 15.00 2.35
CA SER A 82 -28.33 16.09 2.75
C SER A 82 -26.89 15.62 2.95
N ARG A 83 -25.93 16.55 2.96
CA ARG A 83 -24.52 16.24 3.23
C ARG A 83 -24.32 15.63 4.62
N ALA A 84 -25.00 16.15 5.64
CA ALA A 84 -24.90 15.64 7.00
C ALA A 84 -25.43 14.22 7.11
N ALA A 85 -26.58 13.93 6.50
CA ALA A 85 -27.13 12.58 6.45
C ALA A 85 -26.23 11.62 5.65
N GLY A 86 -25.59 12.10 4.58
CA GLY A 86 -24.62 11.34 3.79
C GLY A 86 -23.39 10.93 4.58
N LEU A 87 -22.82 11.85 5.33
CA LEU A 87 -21.68 11.58 6.20
C LEU A 87 -22.04 10.60 7.32
N ALA A 88 -23.18 10.80 7.98
CA ALA A 88 -23.66 9.91 9.02
C ALA A 88 -23.91 8.49 8.50
N MET A 89 -24.52 8.36 7.31
CA MET A 89 -24.74 7.06 6.67
C MET A 89 -23.41 6.37 6.31
N ALA A 90 -22.47 7.09 5.70
CA ALA A 90 -21.15 6.55 5.35
C ALA A 90 -20.42 6.10 6.61
N PHE A 91 -20.41 6.91 7.67
CA PHE A 91 -19.81 6.57 8.95
C PHE A 91 -20.39 5.27 9.53
N LYS A 92 -21.71 5.16 9.60
CA LYS A 92 -22.37 3.96 10.12
C LYS A 92 -22.13 2.71 9.29
N LEU A 93 -22.03 2.84 7.96
CA LEU A 93 -21.72 1.72 7.08
C LEU A 93 -20.28 1.25 7.26
N ILE A 94 -19.33 2.18 7.45
CA ILE A 94 -17.92 1.85 7.69
C ILE A 94 -17.78 1.22 9.08
N GLU A 95 -18.41 1.80 10.11
CA GLU A 95 -18.43 1.26 11.47
C GLU A 95 -18.97 -0.18 11.48
N ALA A 96 -20.10 -0.46 10.81
CA ALA A 96 -20.64 -1.79 10.70
C ALA A 96 -19.80 -2.77 9.86
N ALA A 97 -18.97 -2.26 8.95
CA ALA A 97 -18.03 -3.08 8.19
C ALA A 97 -16.80 -3.48 9.02
N GLN A 98 -16.42 -2.66 10.00
CA GLN A 98 -15.23 -2.83 10.83
C GLN A 98 -15.21 -4.18 11.57
N ASP A 99 -16.36 -4.68 12.02
CA ASP A 99 -16.49 -5.97 12.70
C ASP A 99 -16.09 -7.17 11.83
N ARG A 100 -16.05 -6.97 10.51
CA ARG A 100 -15.71 -8.00 9.51
C ARG A 100 -14.33 -7.80 8.89
N TRP A 101 -13.61 -6.76 9.27
CA TRP A 101 -12.25 -6.55 8.77
C TRP A 101 -11.30 -7.60 9.35
N ARG A 102 -10.48 -8.13 8.47
CA ARG A 102 -9.41 -9.03 8.90
C ARG A 102 -8.27 -8.21 9.49
N ALA A 103 -7.66 -8.73 10.55
CA ALA A 103 -6.44 -8.15 11.07
C ALA A 103 -5.34 -8.16 9.99
N VAL A 104 -4.52 -7.12 9.99
CA VAL A 104 -3.30 -7.08 9.17
C VAL A 104 -2.33 -8.17 9.63
N ASN A 105 -1.60 -8.78 8.68
CA ASN A 105 -0.54 -9.70 9.04
C ASN A 105 0.53 -8.98 9.86
N GLY A 106 1.14 -9.64 10.84
CA GLY A 106 2.14 -9.01 11.72
C GLY A 106 1.61 -7.77 12.47
N PRO A 107 0.45 -7.83 13.18
CA PRO A 107 -0.17 -6.64 13.77
C PRO A 107 0.71 -5.94 14.81
N HIS A 108 1.62 -6.67 15.46
CA HIS A 108 2.61 -6.11 16.39
C HIS A 108 3.61 -5.17 15.71
N LEU A 109 3.89 -5.35 14.41
CA LEU A 109 4.79 -4.50 13.64
C LEU A 109 4.16 -3.13 13.31
N VAL A 110 2.84 -2.99 13.36
CA VAL A 110 2.14 -1.72 13.11
C VAL A 110 2.61 -0.63 14.08
N ALA A 111 2.84 -0.98 15.35
CA ALA A 111 3.34 -0.04 16.34
C ALA A 111 4.75 0.47 15.98
N LEU A 112 5.63 -0.41 15.47
CA LEU A 112 6.97 -0.06 15.02
C LEU A 112 6.95 0.84 13.78
N VAL A 113 6.10 0.53 12.79
CA VAL A 113 5.89 1.37 11.60
C VAL A 113 5.42 2.77 12.02
N ARG A 114 4.44 2.87 12.93
CA ARG A 114 3.96 4.16 13.44
C ARG A 114 5.00 4.93 14.24
N ALA A 115 5.92 4.25 14.90
CA ALA A 115 7.06 4.84 15.59
C ALA A 115 8.19 5.29 14.63
N GLY A 116 8.04 5.07 13.31
CA GLY A 116 9.02 5.44 12.32
C GLY A 116 10.22 4.49 12.24
N ALA A 117 10.07 3.24 12.67
CA ALA A 117 11.10 2.23 12.46
C ALA A 117 11.35 2.02 10.96
N ARG A 118 12.61 1.83 10.59
CA ARG A 118 13.02 1.60 9.19
C ARG A 118 13.14 0.10 8.94
N PHE A 119 12.74 -0.29 7.73
CA PHE A 119 12.80 -1.68 7.28
C PHE A 119 13.61 -1.75 5.99
N GLU A 120 14.40 -2.79 5.85
CA GLU A 120 15.14 -3.11 4.62
C GLU A 120 14.85 -4.57 4.27
N LYS A 121 14.46 -4.83 3.03
CA LYS A 121 14.04 -6.16 2.57
C LYS A 121 12.98 -6.80 3.47
N GLY A 122 12.09 -5.97 4.04
CA GLY A 122 11.00 -6.39 4.92
C GLY A 122 11.41 -6.69 6.37
N VAL A 123 12.69 -6.53 6.74
CA VAL A 123 13.21 -6.75 8.09
C VAL A 123 13.55 -5.43 8.75
N ILE A 124 13.29 -5.31 10.06
CA ILE A 124 13.62 -4.10 10.80
C ILE A 124 15.14 -3.87 10.84
N ILE A 125 15.54 -2.63 10.53
CA ILE A 125 16.92 -2.20 10.74
C ILE A 125 16.99 -1.66 12.17
N GLU A 126 17.71 -2.35 13.05
CA GLU A 126 18.03 -1.84 14.36
C GLU A 126 18.85 -0.55 14.18
N ARG A 127 18.45 0.53 14.85
CA ARG A 127 19.33 1.71 14.96
C ARG A 127 20.55 1.26 15.74
N GLU A 128 21.70 1.21 15.11
CA GLU A 128 22.95 1.21 15.87
C GLU A 128 22.89 2.40 16.84
N HIS A 129 22.93 2.11 18.12
CA HIS A 129 23.08 3.09 19.18
C HIS A 129 24.34 3.89 18.94
N ARG A 130 24.20 5.06 18.31
CA ARG A 130 25.19 6.13 18.44
C ARG A 130 25.06 6.77 19.82
N ASP A 131 25.24 5.96 20.85
CA ASP A 131 25.50 6.43 22.19
C ASP A 131 26.98 6.18 22.45
N GLN A 132 27.80 7.19 22.19
CA GLN A 132 29.06 7.44 22.89
C GLN A 132 29.98 8.30 22.00
N GLU A 133 29.74 9.59 21.97
CA GLU A 133 30.85 10.54 21.78
C GLU A 133 30.34 11.99 21.94
N ASP A 134 29.77 12.31 23.12
CA ASP A 134 29.70 13.69 23.61
C ASP A 134 29.75 13.69 25.13
N ALA A 135 30.82 13.11 25.68
CA ALA A 135 31.22 13.28 27.06
C ALA A 135 32.76 13.21 27.18
N ALA A 136 33.42 14.28 26.73
CA ALA A 136 34.79 14.62 27.14
C ALA A 136 34.98 16.13 27.10
#